data_f053e198328d4c67445da4d8d92e5e39
#
_entry.id   f053e198328d4c67445da4d8d92e5e39
#
_cell.length_a   1.000
_cell.length_b   1.000
_cell.length_c   1.000
_cell.angle_alpha   90.00
_cell.angle_beta   90.00
_cell.angle_gamma   90.00
#
_symmetry.space_group_name_H-M   'P 1'
#
loop_
_entity.id
_entity.type
_entity.pdbx_description
1 polymer ?
#
loop_
_entity_poly.entity_id
_entity_poly.type
_entity_poly.pdbx_seq_one_letter_code
_entity_poly.pdbx_strand_id
1 'polypeptide(L)'
;MRFGLLGRKLGHSYSPQIHSLLGDYEYPLYEKEPEEIEAFLTADGFDGMNVTIPYKETVMPYMSQLSETAQKIGSVNTVKRLPDGTLYGDNTDYYGFSYMLDRAGFDVKNKKVIVLGNGGASKTAVCVCRDKGAKEVTVISRRSETDNYQNISKHSNADYIINTTPVGMYPNNGESPIDLTIFKQCKGVADLIYNPSKTQLLLDAEKLSIPHVNGLTMLCAQAVKAAEIFTNQKFDSNKATAITKKLEQQMLNIVLLGMPG
;
A
#
# COMPACT_ATOMS: atom_id res chain seq x y z
N MET A 1 0.20 -21.68 -14.62
CA MET A 1 -0.61 -20.85 -13.70
C MET A 1 -0.60 -19.43 -14.24
N ARG A 2 -1.76 -18.80 -14.25
CA ARG A 2 -1.96 -17.46 -14.79
C ARG A 2 -2.50 -16.55 -13.69
N PHE A 3 -1.64 -15.69 -13.19
CA PHE A 3 -2.01 -14.65 -12.22
C PHE A 3 -1.99 -13.30 -12.93
N GLY A 4 -2.39 -12.22 -12.27
CA GLY A 4 -2.36 -10.90 -12.90
C GLY A 4 -2.77 -9.78 -11.97
N LEU A 5 -2.90 -8.59 -12.55
CA LEU A 5 -3.40 -7.40 -11.85
C LEU A 5 -4.65 -6.87 -12.55
N LEU A 6 -5.75 -6.75 -11.81
CA LEU A 6 -7.00 -6.13 -12.27
C LEU A 6 -7.09 -4.68 -11.80
N GLY A 7 -7.35 -3.78 -12.71
CA GLY A 7 -7.60 -2.36 -12.44
C GLY A 7 -8.19 -1.66 -13.64
N ARG A 8 -8.50 -0.36 -13.51
CA ARG A 8 -9.05 0.40 -14.63
C ARG A 8 -7.98 0.95 -15.58
N LYS A 9 -6.84 1.43 -14.99
CA LYS A 9 -5.64 1.92 -15.72
C LYS A 9 -4.40 1.48 -14.98
N LEU A 10 -3.50 0.77 -15.62
CA LEU A 10 -2.39 0.06 -15.00
C LEU A 10 -1.01 0.40 -15.57
N GLY A 11 -0.92 1.37 -16.50
CA GLY A 11 0.24 1.65 -17.35
C GLY A 11 1.61 1.84 -16.68
N HIS A 12 1.68 1.99 -15.35
CA HIS A 12 2.94 2.20 -14.60
C HIS A 12 3.04 1.31 -13.36
N SER A 13 2.46 0.11 -13.40
CA SER A 13 2.49 -0.80 -12.26
C SER A 13 3.81 -1.55 -12.16
N TYR A 14 4.43 -1.55 -10.97
CA TYR A 14 5.60 -2.39 -10.64
C TYR A 14 5.23 -3.86 -10.33
N SER A 15 3.93 -4.19 -10.23
CA SER A 15 3.49 -5.53 -9.89
C SER A 15 4.04 -6.63 -10.83
N PRO A 16 4.03 -6.49 -12.17
CA PRO A 16 4.62 -7.49 -13.04
C PRO A 16 6.11 -7.74 -12.76
N GLN A 17 6.87 -6.67 -12.53
CA GLN A 17 8.28 -6.76 -12.22
C GLN A 17 8.53 -7.45 -10.87
N ILE A 18 7.72 -7.17 -9.86
CA ILE A 18 7.81 -7.82 -8.56
C ILE A 18 7.48 -9.31 -8.69
N HIS A 19 6.38 -9.63 -9.38
CA HIS A 19 5.91 -11.00 -9.55
C HIS A 19 6.87 -11.86 -10.39
N SER A 20 7.61 -11.29 -11.35
CA SER A 20 8.68 -11.99 -12.06
C SER A 20 9.85 -12.44 -11.17
N LEU A 21 9.98 -11.87 -9.97
CA LEU A 21 10.98 -12.27 -8.95
C LEU A 21 10.43 -13.30 -7.95
N LEU A 22 9.14 -13.63 -8.04
CA LEU A 22 8.43 -14.50 -7.11
C LEU A 22 8.14 -15.89 -7.67
N GLY A 23 8.11 -16.05 -8.99
CA GLY A 23 7.85 -17.35 -9.60
C GLY A 23 7.82 -17.28 -11.11
N ASP A 24 7.85 -18.47 -11.73
CA ASP A 24 7.72 -18.65 -13.16
C ASP A 24 6.23 -18.86 -13.50
N TYR A 25 5.49 -17.77 -13.61
CA TYR A 25 4.07 -17.72 -13.98
C TYR A 25 3.75 -16.46 -14.77
N GLU A 26 2.73 -16.51 -15.60
CA GLU A 26 2.24 -15.33 -16.29
C GLU A 26 1.61 -14.33 -15.31
N TYR A 27 1.90 -13.03 -15.52
CA TYR A 27 1.30 -11.97 -14.72
C TYR A 27 0.87 -10.77 -15.60
N PRO A 28 -0.18 -10.95 -16.44
CA PRO A 28 -0.72 -9.89 -17.27
C PRO A 28 -1.42 -8.79 -16.46
N LEU A 29 -1.56 -7.63 -17.12
CA LEU A 29 -2.37 -6.52 -16.66
C LEU A 29 -3.77 -6.62 -17.28
N TYR A 30 -4.80 -6.68 -16.47
CA TYR A 30 -6.19 -6.71 -16.89
C TYR A 30 -6.83 -5.33 -16.68
N GLU A 31 -6.80 -4.50 -17.72
CA GLU A 31 -7.52 -3.23 -17.72
C GLU A 31 -8.97 -3.49 -18.12
N LYS A 32 -9.90 -3.12 -17.24
CA LYS A 32 -11.33 -3.37 -17.38
C LYS A 32 -12.13 -2.13 -17.02
N GLU A 33 -13.22 -1.88 -17.76
CA GLU A 33 -14.22 -0.92 -17.36
C GLU A 33 -15.20 -1.55 -16.34
N PRO A 34 -15.92 -0.75 -15.53
CA PRO A 34 -16.79 -1.27 -14.47
C PRO A 34 -17.82 -2.31 -14.94
N GLU A 35 -18.36 -2.14 -16.16
CA GLU A 35 -19.37 -2.99 -16.76
C GLU A 35 -18.84 -4.38 -17.15
N GLU A 36 -17.52 -4.51 -17.29
CA GLU A 36 -16.86 -5.77 -17.68
C GLU A 36 -16.51 -6.65 -16.49
N ILE A 37 -16.55 -6.12 -15.24
CA ILE A 37 -16.02 -6.81 -14.05
C ILE A 37 -16.72 -8.13 -13.77
N GLU A 38 -18.05 -8.16 -13.82
CA GLU A 38 -18.82 -9.39 -13.58
C GLU A 38 -18.47 -10.48 -14.58
N ALA A 39 -18.54 -10.16 -15.87
CA ALA A 39 -18.22 -11.11 -16.94
C ALA A 39 -16.76 -11.59 -16.85
N PHE A 40 -15.84 -10.71 -16.51
CA PHE A 40 -14.43 -11.06 -16.35
C PHE A 40 -14.18 -12.00 -15.15
N LEU A 41 -14.82 -11.77 -14.00
CA LEU A 41 -14.64 -12.59 -12.80
C LEU A 41 -15.29 -13.98 -12.92
N THR A 42 -16.39 -14.08 -13.67
CA THR A 42 -17.12 -15.33 -13.91
C THR A 42 -16.50 -16.18 -15.01
N ALA A 43 -15.72 -15.59 -15.92
CA ALA A 43 -15.04 -16.32 -16.99
C ALA A 43 -13.83 -17.12 -16.47
N ASP A 44 -13.54 -18.25 -17.16
CA ASP A 44 -12.31 -19.00 -16.97
C ASP A 44 -11.17 -18.32 -17.71
N GLY A 45 -10.18 -17.81 -17.00
CA GLY A 45 -9.06 -17.12 -17.68
C GLY A 45 -7.92 -16.73 -16.73
N PHE A 46 -8.09 -17.00 -15.44
CA PHE A 46 -7.08 -16.75 -14.42
C PHE A 46 -7.18 -17.74 -13.26
N ASP A 47 -6.05 -18.03 -12.63
CA ASP A 47 -5.97 -18.82 -11.40
C ASP A 47 -6.02 -17.92 -10.15
N GLY A 48 -5.64 -16.66 -10.30
CA GLY A 48 -5.72 -15.63 -9.27
C GLY A 48 -5.28 -14.26 -9.78
N MET A 49 -5.58 -13.22 -9.02
CA MET A 49 -5.19 -11.87 -9.39
C MET A 49 -5.08 -10.94 -8.19
N ASN A 50 -4.21 -9.94 -8.29
CA ASN A 50 -4.32 -8.76 -7.45
C ASN A 50 -5.38 -7.81 -8.02
N VAL A 51 -6.02 -7.05 -7.16
CA VAL A 51 -7.04 -6.07 -7.51
C VAL A 51 -6.61 -4.70 -6.98
N THR A 52 -6.64 -3.70 -7.86
CA THR A 52 -6.35 -2.32 -7.47
C THR A 52 -7.52 -1.38 -7.76
N ILE A 53 -7.31 -0.10 -7.57
CA ILE A 53 -8.30 0.96 -7.79
C ILE A 53 -8.90 0.86 -9.19
N PRO A 54 -10.25 1.01 -9.32
CA PRO A 54 -11.21 1.30 -8.25
C PRO A 54 -11.93 0.06 -7.69
N TYR A 55 -11.50 -1.15 -7.99
CA TYR A 55 -12.31 -2.38 -7.93
C TYR A 55 -12.21 -3.17 -6.61
N LYS A 56 -11.39 -2.74 -5.63
CA LYS A 56 -11.17 -3.49 -4.38
C LYS A 56 -12.44 -3.77 -3.56
N GLU A 57 -13.44 -2.87 -3.63
CA GLU A 57 -14.74 -3.05 -2.99
C GLU A 57 -15.73 -3.74 -3.96
N THR A 58 -15.66 -3.38 -5.24
CA THR A 58 -16.55 -3.90 -6.30
C THR A 58 -16.48 -5.42 -6.46
N VAL A 59 -15.28 -6.01 -6.27
CA VAL A 59 -15.11 -7.46 -6.43
C VAL A 59 -15.63 -8.29 -5.25
N MET A 60 -15.86 -7.69 -4.10
CA MET A 60 -16.27 -8.42 -2.89
C MET A 60 -17.55 -9.27 -3.03
N PRO A 61 -18.63 -8.79 -3.68
CA PRO A 61 -19.85 -9.59 -3.86
C PRO A 61 -19.68 -10.87 -4.65
N TYR A 62 -18.60 -10.98 -5.45
CA TYR A 62 -18.29 -12.15 -6.26
C TYR A 62 -17.45 -13.21 -5.53
N MET A 63 -17.00 -12.91 -4.30
CA MET A 63 -16.21 -13.84 -3.50
C MET A 63 -17.13 -14.80 -2.75
N SER A 64 -16.94 -16.11 -2.94
CA SER A 64 -17.63 -17.14 -2.15
C SER A 64 -17.10 -17.23 -0.73
N GLN A 65 -15.82 -16.86 -0.56
CA GLN A 65 -15.15 -16.84 0.73
C GLN A 65 -14.27 -15.58 0.84
N LEU A 66 -14.28 -14.97 2.01
CA LEU A 66 -13.44 -13.81 2.34
C LEU A 66 -12.59 -14.12 3.57
N SER A 67 -11.32 -13.72 3.53
CA SER A 67 -10.49 -13.73 4.74
C SER A 67 -11.07 -12.80 5.81
N GLU A 68 -10.77 -13.06 7.09
CA GLU A 68 -11.13 -12.16 8.20
C GLU A 68 -10.62 -10.74 7.97
N THR A 69 -9.41 -10.63 7.40
CA THR A 69 -8.78 -9.36 7.07
C THR A 69 -9.58 -8.59 6.01
N ALA A 70 -9.96 -9.25 4.91
CA ALA A 70 -10.75 -8.62 3.85
C ALA A 70 -12.14 -8.18 4.35
N GLN A 71 -12.79 -9.00 5.18
CA GLN A 71 -14.06 -8.65 5.83
C GLN A 71 -13.92 -7.43 6.73
N LYS A 72 -12.90 -7.41 7.59
CA LYS A 72 -12.64 -6.33 8.55
C LYS A 72 -12.35 -4.99 7.88
N ILE A 73 -11.56 -5.01 6.79
CA ILE A 73 -11.22 -3.80 6.03
C ILE A 73 -12.36 -3.37 5.10
N GLY A 74 -13.19 -4.33 4.65
CA GLY A 74 -14.24 -4.08 3.66
C GLY A 74 -13.68 -3.88 2.25
N SER A 75 -12.58 -4.56 1.89
CA SER A 75 -12.00 -4.52 0.54
C SER A 75 -11.10 -5.73 0.27
N VAL A 76 -11.04 -6.14 -0.99
CA VAL A 76 -10.23 -7.24 -1.51
C VAL A 76 -9.18 -6.69 -2.48
N ASN A 77 -7.90 -7.02 -2.26
CA ASN A 77 -6.83 -6.72 -3.21
C ASN A 77 -6.18 -7.99 -3.79
N THR A 78 -6.61 -9.17 -3.36
CA THR A 78 -6.08 -10.46 -3.80
C THR A 78 -7.22 -11.44 -3.95
N VAL A 79 -7.39 -11.99 -5.14
CA VAL A 79 -8.43 -12.99 -5.50
C VAL A 79 -7.74 -14.26 -5.95
N LYS A 80 -8.20 -15.41 -5.46
CA LYS A 80 -7.75 -16.73 -5.90
C LYS A 80 -8.93 -17.57 -6.32
N ARG A 81 -8.82 -18.24 -7.48
CA ARG A 81 -9.77 -19.26 -7.90
C ARG A 81 -9.51 -20.55 -7.15
N LEU A 82 -10.54 -21.10 -6.54
CA LEU A 82 -10.49 -22.35 -5.82
C LEU A 82 -10.68 -23.54 -6.79
N PRO A 83 -10.34 -24.78 -6.38
CA PRO A 83 -10.48 -25.97 -7.24
C PRO A 83 -11.91 -26.25 -7.72
N ASP A 84 -12.91 -25.77 -7.00
CA ASP A 84 -14.34 -25.87 -7.36
C ASP A 84 -14.81 -24.75 -8.29
N GLY A 85 -13.90 -23.87 -8.74
CA GLY A 85 -14.19 -22.73 -9.60
C GLY A 85 -14.66 -21.48 -8.87
N THR A 86 -14.95 -21.55 -7.58
CA THR A 86 -15.36 -20.39 -6.77
C THR A 86 -14.19 -19.44 -6.46
N LEU A 87 -14.47 -18.24 -5.96
CA LEU A 87 -13.45 -17.23 -5.71
C LEU A 87 -13.27 -16.99 -4.20
N TYR A 88 -12.00 -16.99 -3.78
CA TYR A 88 -11.56 -16.57 -2.46
C TYR A 88 -10.96 -15.17 -2.53
N GLY A 89 -11.35 -14.29 -1.62
CA GLY A 89 -10.85 -12.92 -1.52
C GLY A 89 -10.05 -12.65 -0.25
N ASP A 90 -8.91 -11.97 -0.39
CA ASP A 90 -8.07 -11.56 0.72
C ASP A 90 -7.61 -10.09 0.55
N ASN A 91 -7.04 -9.52 1.61
CA ASN A 91 -6.44 -8.19 1.59
C ASN A 91 -4.99 -8.23 2.07
N THR A 92 -4.06 -8.43 1.13
CA THR A 92 -2.62 -8.49 1.42
C THR A 92 -1.98 -7.12 1.68
N ASP A 93 -2.67 -6.01 1.41
CA ASP A 93 -2.20 -4.67 1.82
C ASP A 93 -2.06 -4.56 3.34
N TYR A 94 -2.92 -5.26 4.10
CA TYR A 94 -2.81 -5.37 5.56
C TYR A 94 -1.44 -5.92 5.98
N TYR A 95 -1.06 -7.05 5.39
CA TYR A 95 0.25 -7.66 5.66
C TYR A 95 1.38 -6.74 5.22
N GLY A 96 1.27 -6.17 4.02
CA GLY A 96 2.29 -5.26 3.47
C GLY A 96 2.52 -4.04 4.36
N PHE A 97 1.45 -3.41 4.82
CA PHE A 97 1.55 -2.23 5.68
C PHE A 97 2.08 -2.59 7.08
N SER A 98 1.60 -3.69 7.68
CA SER A 98 2.12 -4.19 8.95
C SER A 98 3.62 -4.46 8.86
N TYR A 99 4.06 -5.17 7.81
CA TYR A 99 5.46 -5.47 7.56
C TYR A 99 6.32 -4.20 7.39
N MET A 100 5.81 -3.20 6.69
CA MET A 100 6.49 -1.91 6.52
C MET A 100 6.72 -1.20 7.85
N LEU A 101 5.72 -1.14 8.73
CA LEU A 101 5.86 -0.54 10.07
C LEU A 101 6.90 -1.29 10.91
N ASP A 102 6.84 -2.64 10.91
CA ASP A 102 7.77 -3.47 11.68
C ASP A 102 9.22 -3.30 11.19
N ARG A 103 9.43 -3.24 9.87
CA ARG A 103 10.75 -3.02 9.27
C ARG A 103 11.30 -1.61 9.51
N ALA A 104 10.43 -0.61 9.62
CA ALA A 104 10.81 0.76 9.98
C ALA A 104 11.06 0.94 11.49
N GLY A 105 10.75 -0.08 12.32
CA GLY A 105 10.83 0.02 13.77
C GLY A 105 9.74 0.90 14.37
N PHE A 106 8.60 1.07 13.69
CA PHE A 106 7.50 1.90 14.14
C PHE A 106 6.57 1.12 15.06
N ASP A 107 6.80 1.22 16.36
CA ASP A 107 5.92 0.64 17.38
C ASP A 107 4.77 1.61 17.73
N VAL A 108 3.60 1.34 17.15
CA VAL A 108 2.40 2.15 17.35
C VAL A 108 1.60 1.77 18.62
N LYS A 109 2.01 0.75 19.35
CA LYS A 109 1.33 0.31 20.56
C LYS A 109 1.27 1.43 21.60
N ASN A 110 0.06 1.69 22.13
CA ASN A 110 -0.21 2.78 23.09
C ASN A 110 0.16 4.18 22.55
N LYS A 111 0.21 4.39 21.23
CA LYS A 111 0.57 5.65 20.59
C LYS A 111 -0.64 6.30 19.91
N LYS A 112 -0.53 7.60 19.68
CA LYS A 112 -1.48 8.37 18.87
C LYS A 112 -1.00 8.40 17.43
N VAL A 113 -1.84 7.97 16.53
CA VAL A 113 -1.55 7.86 15.10
C VAL A 113 -2.50 8.75 14.31
N ILE A 114 -1.97 9.56 13.41
CA ILE A 114 -2.74 10.28 12.39
C ILE A 114 -2.61 9.53 11.07
N VAL A 115 -3.74 9.31 10.42
CA VAL A 115 -3.82 8.78 9.05
C VAL A 115 -4.39 9.87 8.15
N LEU A 116 -3.60 10.33 7.19
CA LEU A 116 -4.00 11.33 6.21
C LEU A 116 -4.70 10.67 5.03
N GLY A 117 -5.94 11.07 4.74
CA GLY A 117 -6.78 10.50 3.70
C GLY A 117 -7.82 9.51 4.25
N ASN A 118 -8.89 9.27 3.46
CA ASN A 118 -10.01 8.39 3.83
C ASN A 118 -10.37 7.36 2.75
N GLY A 119 -9.43 7.03 1.86
CA GLY A 119 -9.58 6.01 0.81
C GLY A 119 -9.33 4.58 1.30
N GLY A 120 -9.27 3.63 0.38
CA GLY A 120 -9.04 2.22 0.68
C GLY A 120 -7.73 1.95 1.46
N ALA A 121 -6.64 2.64 1.09
CA ALA A 121 -5.37 2.52 1.81
C ALA A 121 -5.46 3.03 3.26
N SER A 122 -6.27 4.08 3.50
CA SER A 122 -6.54 4.58 4.85
C SER A 122 -7.27 3.55 5.71
N LYS A 123 -8.27 2.85 5.15
CA LYS A 123 -8.99 1.77 5.86
C LYS A 123 -8.01 0.68 6.32
N THR A 124 -7.07 0.29 5.45
CA THR A 124 -6.02 -0.67 5.77
C THR A 124 -5.10 -0.15 6.89
N ALA A 125 -4.59 1.07 6.77
CA ALA A 125 -3.70 1.66 7.77
C ALA A 125 -4.36 1.78 9.14
N VAL A 126 -5.62 2.23 9.19
CA VAL A 126 -6.41 2.31 10.43
C VAL A 126 -6.59 0.93 11.06
N CYS A 127 -6.94 -0.08 10.25
CA CYS A 127 -7.14 -1.46 10.72
C CYS A 127 -5.85 -2.00 11.37
N VAL A 128 -4.71 -1.92 10.66
CA VAL A 128 -3.42 -2.39 11.16
C VAL A 128 -2.99 -1.65 12.43
N CYS A 129 -3.11 -0.31 12.47
CA CYS A 129 -2.72 0.45 13.66
C CYS A 129 -3.55 0.08 14.88
N ARG A 130 -4.85 -0.13 14.71
CA ARG A 130 -5.74 -0.58 15.79
C ARG A 130 -5.36 -1.97 16.28
N ASP A 131 -5.11 -2.90 15.37
CA ASP A 131 -4.73 -4.28 15.69
C ASP A 131 -3.35 -4.37 16.37
N LYS A 132 -2.43 -3.45 16.02
CA LYS A 132 -1.15 -3.29 16.71
C LYS A 132 -1.28 -2.56 18.05
N GLY A 133 -2.49 -2.23 18.50
CA GLY A 133 -2.77 -1.65 19.81
C GLY A 133 -2.49 -0.15 19.92
N ALA A 134 -2.64 0.60 18.84
CA ALA A 134 -2.58 2.06 18.91
C ALA A 134 -3.62 2.59 19.90
N LYS A 135 -3.23 3.57 20.72
CA LYS A 135 -4.12 4.19 21.71
C LYS A 135 -5.25 4.97 21.05
N GLU A 136 -4.91 5.64 19.97
CA GLU A 136 -5.82 6.49 19.21
C GLU A 136 -5.40 6.48 17.74
N VAL A 137 -6.36 6.35 16.83
CA VAL A 137 -6.12 6.46 15.38
C VAL A 137 -7.14 7.44 14.83
N THR A 138 -6.65 8.62 14.44
CA THR A 138 -7.46 9.72 13.90
C THR A 138 -7.24 9.83 12.39
N VAL A 139 -8.34 9.84 11.64
CA VAL A 139 -8.30 10.02 10.18
C VAL A 139 -8.54 11.48 9.84
N ILE A 140 -7.56 12.11 9.20
CA ILE A 140 -7.67 13.47 8.70
C ILE A 140 -8.09 13.45 7.23
N SER A 141 -9.21 14.07 6.91
CA SER A 141 -9.68 14.14 5.53
C SER A 141 -10.33 15.48 5.19
N ARG A 142 -10.33 15.84 3.90
CA ARG A 142 -11.00 17.06 3.42
C ARG A 142 -12.52 17.06 3.60
N ARG A 143 -13.11 15.87 3.76
CA ARG A 143 -14.58 15.68 3.88
C ARG A 143 -15.02 15.52 5.33
N SER A 144 -14.09 15.47 6.29
CA SER A 144 -14.45 15.38 7.72
C SER A 144 -14.82 16.76 8.26
N GLU A 145 -15.90 16.82 9.00
CA GLU A 145 -16.32 18.03 9.70
C GLU A 145 -15.52 18.26 10.97
N THR A 146 -15.07 17.18 11.61
CA THR A 146 -14.38 17.22 12.91
C THR A 146 -12.87 17.19 12.82
N ASP A 147 -12.32 16.35 11.93
CA ASP A 147 -10.89 16.08 11.82
C ASP A 147 -10.42 16.26 10.38
N ASN A 148 -10.07 17.50 10.05
CA ASN A 148 -9.67 17.92 8.71
C ASN A 148 -8.33 18.69 8.73
N TYR A 149 -7.81 19.02 7.55
CA TYR A 149 -6.52 19.71 7.41
C TYR A 149 -6.48 21.11 8.01
N GLN A 150 -7.64 21.80 8.14
CA GLN A 150 -7.70 23.15 8.71
C GLN A 150 -7.54 23.16 10.23
N ASN A 151 -7.93 22.06 10.88
CA ASN A 151 -7.87 21.93 12.33
C ASN A 151 -6.88 20.86 12.83
N ILE A 152 -5.97 20.42 11.96
CA ILE A 152 -4.99 19.36 12.25
C ILE A 152 -4.10 19.67 13.47
N SER A 153 -3.92 20.93 13.79
CA SER A 153 -3.17 21.38 14.98
C SER A 153 -3.72 20.84 16.30
N LYS A 154 -5.00 20.47 16.36
CA LYS A 154 -5.60 19.79 17.53
C LYS A 154 -4.89 18.47 17.85
N HIS A 155 -4.27 17.86 16.85
CA HIS A 155 -3.60 16.57 16.94
C HIS A 155 -2.07 16.69 16.94
N SER A 156 -1.53 17.89 17.26
CA SER A 156 -0.08 18.18 17.29
C SER A 156 0.73 17.27 18.21
N ASN A 157 0.07 16.53 19.12
CA ASN A 157 0.64 15.54 20.01
C ASN A 157 0.64 14.11 19.44
N ALA A 158 0.47 13.94 18.12
CA ALA A 158 0.57 12.63 17.48
C ALA A 158 2.00 12.08 17.54
N ASP A 159 2.11 10.77 17.79
CA ASP A 159 3.37 10.05 17.78
C ASP A 159 3.79 9.60 16.37
N TYR A 160 2.82 9.22 15.53
CA TYR A 160 3.06 8.75 14.16
C TYR A 160 2.10 9.40 13.17
N ILE A 161 2.62 9.65 11.98
CA ILE A 161 1.85 10.22 10.86
C ILE A 161 1.98 9.28 9.67
N ILE A 162 0.84 8.92 9.09
CA ILE A 162 0.74 7.99 7.95
C ILE A 162 0.05 8.71 6.80
N ASN A 163 0.77 8.95 5.71
CA ASN A 163 0.18 9.50 4.50
C ASN A 163 -0.38 8.38 3.62
N THR A 164 -1.70 8.39 3.41
CA THR A 164 -2.42 7.50 2.48
C THR A 164 -3.05 8.28 1.32
N THR A 165 -2.69 9.57 1.16
CA THR A 165 -3.16 10.43 0.07
C THR A 165 -2.21 10.37 -1.11
N PRO A 166 -2.63 10.79 -2.31
CA PRO A 166 -1.74 10.92 -3.47
C PRO A 166 -0.92 12.23 -3.48
N VAL A 167 -0.99 13.06 -2.43
CA VAL A 167 -0.27 14.35 -2.39
C VAL A 167 1.23 14.11 -2.35
N GLY A 168 1.94 14.68 -3.31
CA GLY A 168 3.39 14.49 -3.48
C GLY A 168 3.78 13.30 -4.38
N MET A 169 2.81 12.54 -4.91
CA MET A 169 3.04 11.46 -5.87
C MET A 169 3.33 12.01 -7.26
N TYR A 170 4.26 11.37 -7.99
CA TYR A 170 4.51 11.69 -9.40
C TYR A 170 3.21 11.66 -10.24
N PRO A 171 2.96 12.60 -11.17
CA PRO A 171 3.85 13.70 -11.58
C PRO A 171 3.78 14.97 -10.72
N ASN A 172 2.89 15.04 -9.71
CA ASN A 172 2.67 16.24 -8.89
C ASN A 172 3.60 16.25 -7.67
N ASN A 173 4.92 16.26 -7.93
CA ASN A 173 5.95 16.28 -6.89
C ASN A 173 6.04 17.66 -6.20
N GLY A 174 6.68 17.67 -5.02
CA GLY A 174 7.01 18.91 -4.30
C GLY A 174 5.92 19.42 -3.36
N GLU A 175 4.78 18.73 -3.28
CA GLU A 175 3.72 19.07 -2.33
C GLU A 175 3.77 18.17 -1.10
N SER A 176 3.55 18.76 0.09
CA SER A 176 3.34 18.05 1.34
C SER A 176 1.89 18.21 1.79
N PRO A 177 1.22 17.14 2.26
CA PRO A 177 -0.17 17.23 2.72
C PRO A 177 -0.32 18.04 4.01
N ILE A 178 0.75 18.19 4.79
CA ILE A 178 0.76 18.88 6.09
C ILE A 178 2.10 19.54 6.37
N ASP A 179 2.12 20.48 7.34
CA ASP A 179 3.34 21.00 7.94
C ASP A 179 3.75 20.13 9.14
N LEU A 180 4.88 19.42 9.02
CA LEU A 180 5.41 18.57 10.10
C LEU A 180 5.95 19.35 11.30
N THR A 181 6.23 20.64 11.16
CA THR A 181 6.81 21.44 12.26
C THR A 181 5.90 21.59 13.46
N ILE A 182 4.59 21.39 13.28
CA ILE A 182 3.62 21.44 14.38
C ILE A 182 3.64 20.19 15.27
N PHE A 183 4.23 19.06 14.82
CA PHE A 183 4.20 17.77 15.51
C PHE A 183 5.50 17.54 16.29
N LYS A 184 5.70 18.27 17.37
CA LYS A 184 6.95 18.25 18.15
C LYS A 184 7.32 16.90 18.80
N GLN A 185 6.35 15.98 18.92
CA GLN A 185 6.52 14.67 19.53
C GLN A 185 6.51 13.53 18.50
N CYS A 186 6.47 13.86 17.20
CA CYS A 186 6.40 12.86 16.15
C CYS A 186 7.63 11.96 16.16
N LYS A 187 7.39 10.64 16.20
CA LYS A 187 8.40 9.58 16.28
C LYS A 187 8.64 8.88 14.95
N GLY A 188 7.75 9.10 13.99
CA GLY A 188 7.89 8.51 12.67
C GLY A 188 6.81 8.96 11.69
N VAL A 189 7.22 9.02 10.43
CA VAL A 189 6.36 9.35 9.29
C VAL A 189 6.42 8.22 8.28
N ALA A 190 5.26 7.62 7.97
CA ALA A 190 5.11 6.65 6.90
C ALA A 190 4.35 7.28 5.73
N ASP A 191 4.89 7.18 4.53
CA ASP A 191 4.21 7.61 3.31
C ASP A 191 3.98 6.39 2.41
N LEU A 192 2.73 6.11 2.03
CA LEU A 192 2.43 4.98 1.16
C LEU A 192 2.85 5.21 -0.29
N ILE A 193 3.24 6.43 -0.62
CA ILE A 193 3.83 6.76 -1.92
C ILE A 193 5.25 6.18 -1.98
N TYR A 194 5.61 5.60 -3.13
CA TYR A 194 6.93 5.06 -3.43
C TYR A 194 7.57 5.68 -4.68
N ASN A 195 6.80 6.45 -5.45
CA ASN A 195 7.30 7.22 -6.58
C ASN A 195 6.77 8.67 -6.49
N PRO A 196 7.65 9.64 -6.17
CA PRO A 196 9.09 9.52 -5.95
C PRO A 196 9.43 8.71 -4.68
N SER A 197 10.68 8.25 -4.57
CA SER A 197 11.16 7.51 -3.39
C SER A 197 11.17 8.36 -2.12
N LYS A 198 11.32 9.67 -2.24
CA LYS A 198 11.13 10.67 -1.17
C LYS A 198 10.17 11.75 -1.66
N THR A 199 8.97 11.76 -1.09
CA THR A 199 8.01 12.86 -1.26
C THR A 199 8.45 14.08 -0.47
N GLN A 200 7.83 15.24 -0.71
CA GLN A 200 8.12 16.43 0.10
C GLN A 200 7.90 16.17 1.59
N LEU A 201 6.85 15.44 1.96
CA LEU A 201 6.58 15.03 3.34
C LEU A 201 7.77 14.28 3.96
N LEU A 202 8.38 13.33 3.23
CA LEU A 202 9.54 12.57 3.73
C LEU A 202 10.81 13.41 3.74
N LEU A 203 10.99 14.34 2.80
CA LEU A 203 12.10 15.30 2.82
C LEU A 203 11.99 16.25 4.03
N ASP A 204 10.79 16.66 4.39
CA ASP A 204 10.56 17.49 5.56
C ASP A 204 10.78 16.71 6.86
N ALA A 205 10.40 15.43 6.91
CA ALA A 205 10.72 14.53 8.01
C ALA A 205 12.24 14.37 8.19
N GLU A 206 12.98 14.20 7.10
CA GLU A 206 14.45 14.11 7.09
C GLU A 206 15.11 15.37 7.66
N LYS A 207 14.69 16.56 7.21
CA LYS A 207 15.16 17.85 7.73
C LYS A 207 14.92 18.01 9.23
N LEU A 208 13.81 17.47 9.72
CA LEU A 208 13.44 17.51 11.14
C LEU A 208 14.04 16.34 11.94
N SER A 209 14.86 15.49 11.31
CA SER A 209 15.44 14.28 11.91
C SER A 209 14.38 13.32 12.46
N ILE A 210 13.20 13.28 11.84
CA ILE A 210 12.12 12.33 12.15
C ILE A 210 12.34 11.05 11.33
N PRO A 211 12.40 9.87 11.96
CA PRO A 211 12.42 8.58 11.25
C PRO A 211 11.29 8.48 10.24
N HIS A 212 11.58 8.00 9.03
CA HIS A 212 10.57 7.96 7.98
C HIS A 212 10.75 6.75 7.05
N VAL A 213 9.66 6.34 6.39
CA VAL A 213 9.65 5.23 5.44
C VAL A 213 8.67 5.52 4.30
N ASN A 214 9.02 5.09 3.08
CA ASN A 214 8.14 5.15 1.92
C ASN A 214 7.39 3.83 1.70
N GLY A 215 6.45 3.83 0.75
CA GLY A 215 5.55 2.71 0.47
C GLY A 215 6.15 1.50 -0.25
N LEU A 216 7.42 1.55 -0.69
CA LEU A 216 8.01 0.48 -1.52
C LEU A 216 8.07 -0.86 -0.78
N THR A 217 8.43 -0.84 0.50
CA THR A 217 8.43 -2.05 1.35
C THR A 217 7.04 -2.66 1.47
N MET A 218 6.00 -1.84 1.65
CA MET A 218 4.61 -2.29 1.65
C MET A 218 4.24 -2.93 0.32
N LEU A 219 4.57 -2.28 -0.80
CA LEU A 219 4.30 -2.78 -2.15
C LEU A 219 4.92 -4.15 -2.40
N CYS A 220 6.17 -4.36 -1.99
CA CYS A 220 6.85 -5.65 -2.14
C CYS A 220 6.27 -6.72 -1.22
N ALA A 221 6.02 -6.39 0.04
CA ALA A 221 5.55 -7.35 1.02
C ALA A 221 4.12 -7.85 0.72
N GLN A 222 3.20 -6.96 0.28
CA GLN A 222 1.87 -7.39 -0.13
C GLN A 222 1.91 -8.32 -1.35
N ALA A 223 2.84 -8.09 -2.30
CA ALA A 223 2.98 -8.95 -3.47
C ALA A 223 3.56 -10.33 -3.12
N VAL A 224 4.54 -10.39 -2.20
CA VAL A 224 5.03 -11.67 -1.65
C VAL A 224 3.86 -12.44 -1.01
N LYS A 225 3.06 -11.77 -0.19
CA LYS A 225 1.90 -12.39 0.46
C LYS A 225 0.84 -12.86 -0.54
N ALA A 226 0.57 -12.08 -1.59
CA ALA A 226 -0.33 -12.47 -2.68
C ALA A 226 0.19 -13.72 -3.41
N ALA A 227 1.49 -13.77 -3.74
CA ALA A 227 2.10 -14.93 -4.39
C ALA A 227 2.04 -16.19 -3.51
N GLU A 228 2.18 -16.06 -2.17
CA GLU A 228 1.95 -17.18 -1.24
C GLU A 228 0.53 -17.74 -1.34
N ILE A 229 -0.47 -16.86 -1.43
CA ILE A 229 -1.88 -17.25 -1.58
C ILE A 229 -2.09 -17.93 -2.92
N PHE A 230 -1.56 -17.36 -4.01
CA PHE A 230 -1.71 -17.88 -5.36
C PHE A 230 -1.14 -19.28 -5.51
N THR A 231 0.10 -19.47 -5.04
CA THR A 231 0.87 -20.69 -5.28
C THR A 231 0.74 -21.74 -4.17
N ASN A 232 0.14 -21.40 -3.02
CA ASN A 232 0.17 -22.18 -1.78
C ASN A 232 1.60 -22.47 -1.26
N GLN A 233 2.59 -21.67 -1.66
CA GLN A 233 3.97 -21.79 -1.22
C GLN A 233 4.29 -20.69 -0.22
N LYS A 234 5.22 -20.96 0.70
CA LYS A 234 5.75 -19.94 1.60
C LYS A 234 7.09 -19.44 1.09
N PHE A 235 7.29 -18.15 1.18
CA PHE A 235 8.57 -17.52 0.89
C PHE A 235 9.36 -17.27 2.18
N ASP A 236 10.68 -17.14 2.01
CA ASP A 236 11.57 -16.71 3.10
C ASP A 236 11.12 -15.35 3.66
N SER A 237 11.23 -15.17 4.98
CA SER A 237 10.82 -13.95 5.68
C SER A 237 11.52 -12.67 5.18
N ASN A 238 12.72 -12.81 4.57
CA ASN A 238 13.47 -11.71 3.99
C ASN A 238 13.17 -11.47 2.49
N LYS A 239 12.32 -12.29 1.87
CA LYS A 239 12.03 -12.19 0.42
C LYS A 239 11.55 -10.79 0.03
N ALA A 240 10.63 -10.22 0.79
CA ALA A 240 10.12 -8.86 0.55
C ALA A 240 11.25 -7.82 0.64
N THR A 241 12.11 -7.91 1.67
CA THR A 241 13.26 -7.01 1.83
C THR A 241 14.24 -7.12 0.67
N ALA A 242 14.53 -8.34 0.20
CA ALA A 242 15.44 -8.55 -0.93
C ALA A 242 14.89 -7.93 -2.23
N ILE A 243 13.58 -8.08 -2.48
CA ILE A 243 12.92 -7.47 -3.64
C ILE A 243 12.93 -5.95 -3.52
N THR A 244 12.61 -5.40 -2.34
CA THR A 244 12.63 -3.95 -2.09
C THR A 244 14.00 -3.36 -2.44
N LYS A 245 15.09 -3.94 -1.93
CA LYS A 245 16.46 -3.48 -2.22
C LYS A 245 16.78 -3.53 -3.71
N LYS A 246 16.35 -4.58 -4.41
CA LYS A 246 16.57 -4.71 -5.86
C LYS A 246 15.84 -3.61 -6.64
N LEU A 247 14.59 -3.31 -6.27
CA LEU A 247 13.81 -2.24 -6.90
C LEU A 247 14.39 -0.86 -6.58
N GLU A 248 14.81 -0.60 -5.34
CA GLU A 248 15.47 0.65 -4.97
C GLU A 248 16.69 0.92 -5.86
N GLN A 249 17.54 -0.10 -6.08
CA GLN A 249 18.71 0.02 -6.97
C GLN A 249 18.32 0.33 -8.41
N GLN A 250 17.23 -0.24 -8.92
CA GLN A 250 16.74 0.00 -10.28
C GLN A 250 16.06 1.37 -10.45
N MET A 251 15.50 1.91 -9.38
CA MET A 251 14.89 3.25 -9.36
C MET A 251 15.91 4.37 -9.18
N LEU A 252 17.16 4.06 -8.80
CA LEU A 252 18.22 5.05 -8.70
C LEU A 252 18.70 5.47 -10.10
N ASN A 253 18.37 6.70 -10.50
CA ASN A 253 18.93 7.34 -11.68
C ASN A 253 20.24 8.02 -11.28
N ILE A 254 21.39 7.46 -11.70
CA ILE A 254 22.70 8.07 -11.51
C ILE A 254 22.98 8.96 -12.71
N VAL A 255 22.99 10.28 -12.50
CA VAL A 255 23.44 11.24 -13.49
C VAL A 255 24.92 11.53 -13.21
N LEU A 256 25.82 11.06 -14.10
CA LEU A 256 27.22 11.43 -14.06
C LEU A 256 27.38 12.78 -14.80
N LEU A 257 27.57 13.86 -14.04
CA LEU A 257 27.96 15.14 -14.59
C LEU A 257 29.48 15.11 -14.82
N GLY A 258 29.90 14.85 -16.06
CA GLY A 258 31.31 15.02 -16.45
C GLY A 258 31.68 16.50 -16.37
N MET A 259 32.83 16.83 -15.72
CA MET A 259 33.41 18.13 -15.92
C MET A 259 33.93 18.22 -17.37
N PRO A 260 33.66 19.32 -18.09
CA PRO A 260 34.35 19.55 -19.35
C PRO A 260 35.84 19.65 -19.05
N GLY A 261 36.65 18.83 -19.73
CA GLY A 261 38.10 18.90 -19.70
C GLY A 261 38.67 20.14 -20.42
#